data_ea546fc8c0a986ce1011e7a0aad80d82
#
_entry.id   ea546fc8c0a986ce1011e7a0aad80d82
#
_cell.length_a   1.000
_cell.length_b   1.000
_cell.length_c   1.000
_cell.angle_alpha   90.00
_cell.angle_beta   90.00
_cell.angle_gamma   90.00
#
_symmetry.space_group_name_H-M   'P 1'
#
loop_
_entity.id
_entity.type
_entity.pdbx_description
1 polymer ?
#
loop_
_entity_poly.entity_id
_entity_poly.type
_entity_poly.pdbx_seq_one_letter_code
_entity_poly.pdbx_strand_id
1 'polypeptide(L)'
;MDTSLFRNEIRSELEGNILPFWLSLRDPSGGFYGEVTSDGKILREAPRGEILNARIIWSFAAAFGFLGRKEYLEAALHCRDWFVSHLVDHENGGVFWSASSAGAPLDTKKQLYSQAFAIYAFSELYKVTSDKDDLEVATKLFNIVERKFRDFAKGGYVEALSQDFSPLDDMSLSAHDINADKTMNSHLHLMEAYANLYSVWPDPFLREALMELVRLTCQKIISPSGHLYLYFKNDWTVIPGATSYGHDIETSWLLLECAEALGDQRLTEYVKPYCVALGAAGNEGLLPDGSMMYETHASGSSDRSRQWWVQAETVVGNLWLWKYHSDSEGLPRAISCWNFIKTHLLASTSCHPERSEGSLSGEWYWGTLADGVTPDLESPKAGFWKCPYHNTRMCLQVLNLIIS
;
A
#
# COMPACT_ATOMS: atom_id res chain seq x y z
N MET A 1 14.95 -25.50 -3.94
CA MET A 1 14.05 -24.95 -2.91
C MET A 1 12.64 -25.37 -3.26
N ASP A 2 11.81 -25.80 -2.31
CA ASP A 2 10.45 -26.31 -2.60
C ASP A 2 9.47 -25.12 -2.71
N THR A 3 9.23 -24.69 -3.93
CA THR A 3 8.29 -23.60 -4.23
C THR A 3 6.83 -23.99 -3.95
N SER A 4 6.51 -25.29 -3.97
CA SER A 4 5.15 -25.79 -3.68
C SER A 4 4.81 -25.62 -2.21
N LEU A 5 5.77 -25.90 -1.30
CA LEU A 5 5.58 -25.66 0.13
C LEU A 5 5.37 -24.17 0.42
N PHE A 6 6.23 -23.31 -0.12
CA PHE A 6 6.12 -21.86 0.05
C PHE A 6 4.76 -21.35 -0.44
N ARG A 7 4.33 -21.75 -1.62
CA ARG A 7 3.02 -21.39 -2.18
C ARG A 7 1.84 -21.84 -1.31
N ASN A 8 1.89 -23.05 -0.77
CA ASN A 8 0.84 -23.60 0.09
C ASN A 8 0.76 -22.86 1.43
N GLU A 9 1.91 -22.54 2.04
CA GLU A 9 1.97 -21.73 3.26
C GLU A 9 1.36 -20.33 3.05
N ILE A 10 1.70 -19.66 1.96
CA ILE A 10 1.15 -18.35 1.60
C ILE A 10 -0.38 -18.42 1.40
N ARG A 11 -0.87 -19.45 0.71
CA ARG A 11 -2.33 -19.66 0.56
C ARG A 11 -3.01 -19.87 1.91
N SER A 12 -2.42 -20.69 2.77
CA SER A 12 -2.94 -20.94 4.11
C SER A 12 -2.96 -19.68 4.96
N GLU A 13 -1.95 -18.82 4.84
CA GLU A 13 -1.89 -17.54 5.54
C GLU A 13 -2.98 -16.58 5.05
N LEU A 14 -3.16 -16.45 3.76
CA LEU A 14 -4.20 -15.60 3.17
C LEU A 14 -5.61 -16.04 3.61
N GLU A 15 -5.93 -17.33 3.38
CA GLU A 15 -7.29 -17.86 3.58
C GLU A 15 -7.59 -18.25 5.04
N GLY A 16 -6.57 -18.56 5.83
CA GLY A 16 -6.74 -19.02 7.22
C GLY A 16 -6.47 -17.97 8.29
N ASN A 17 -5.76 -16.89 7.98
CA ASN A 17 -5.37 -15.88 8.95
C ASN A 17 -5.81 -14.47 8.52
N ILE A 18 -5.25 -13.92 7.42
CA ILE A 18 -5.46 -12.53 7.04
C ILE A 18 -6.93 -12.24 6.75
N LEU A 19 -7.51 -12.89 5.74
CA LEU A 19 -8.87 -12.59 5.32
C LEU A 19 -9.92 -12.88 6.41
N PRO A 20 -9.86 -13.99 7.18
CA PRO A 20 -10.79 -14.22 8.29
C PRO A 20 -10.71 -13.15 9.40
N PHE A 21 -9.50 -12.69 9.76
CA PHE A 21 -9.35 -11.61 10.73
C PHE A 21 -10.07 -10.35 10.26
N TRP A 22 -9.81 -9.91 9.03
CA TRP A 22 -10.43 -8.69 8.49
C TRP A 22 -11.94 -8.84 8.27
N LEU A 23 -12.45 -10.01 7.90
CA LEU A 23 -13.89 -10.26 7.85
C LEU A 23 -14.56 -10.07 9.22
N SER A 24 -13.87 -10.43 10.30
CA SER A 24 -14.40 -10.29 11.67
C SER A 24 -14.47 -8.83 12.15
N LEU A 25 -13.85 -7.89 11.44
CA LEU A 25 -13.88 -6.46 11.74
C LEU A 25 -15.02 -5.70 11.06
N ARG A 26 -15.91 -6.38 10.34
CA ARG A 26 -17.11 -5.73 9.78
C ARG A 26 -17.95 -5.15 10.91
N ASP A 27 -18.28 -3.87 10.80
CA ASP A 27 -19.23 -3.23 11.71
C ASP A 27 -20.66 -3.50 11.21
N PRO A 28 -21.55 -4.08 12.01
CA PRO A 28 -22.94 -4.29 11.61
C PRO A 28 -23.69 -3.02 11.23
N SER A 29 -23.25 -1.85 11.73
CA SER A 29 -23.82 -0.55 11.40
C SER A 29 -23.35 0.00 10.05
N GLY A 30 -22.37 -0.61 9.42
CA GLY A 30 -21.77 -0.23 8.13
C GLY A 30 -20.25 -0.11 8.20
N GLY A 31 -19.57 -0.48 7.13
CA GLY A 31 -18.11 -0.42 7.02
C GLY A 31 -17.35 -1.34 7.97
N PHE A 32 -16.18 -0.93 8.39
CA PHE A 32 -15.28 -1.68 9.28
C PHE A 32 -14.86 -0.84 10.47
N TYR A 33 -14.54 -1.49 11.60
CA TYR A 33 -13.99 -0.79 12.76
C TYR A 33 -12.64 -0.15 12.43
N GLY A 34 -12.42 1.05 12.99
CA GLY A 34 -11.25 1.87 12.67
C GLY A 34 -9.94 1.40 13.29
N GLU A 35 -10.00 0.67 14.43
CA GLU A 35 -8.77 0.26 15.13
C GLU A 35 -8.96 -1.00 15.98
N VAL A 36 -7.91 -1.83 16.03
CA VAL A 36 -7.77 -2.99 16.90
C VAL A 36 -6.40 -2.94 17.57
N THR A 37 -6.37 -3.00 18.88
CA THR A 37 -5.12 -3.00 19.66
C THR A 37 -4.27 -4.27 19.38
N SER A 38 -3.00 -4.25 19.80
CA SER A 38 -2.08 -5.37 19.62
C SER A 38 -2.56 -6.66 20.28
N ASP A 39 -3.31 -6.59 21.38
CA ASP A 39 -3.91 -7.72 22.08
C ASP A 39 -5.26 -8.19 21.48
N GLY A 40 -5.76 -7.51 20.43
CA GLY A 40 -6.95 -7.92 19.69
C GLY A 40 -8.26 -7.27 20.15
N LYS A 41 -8.22 -6.22 20.97
CA LYS A 41 -9.41 -5.49 21.39
C LYS A 41 -9.86 -4.48 20.35
N ILE A 42 -11.12 -4.56 19.90
CA ILE A 42 -11.71 -3.59 18.98
C ILE A 42 -12.00 -2.27 19.70
N LEU A 43 -11.46 -1.16 19.18
CA LEU A 43 -11.79 0.19 19.62
C LEU A 43 -12.94 0.74 18.77
N ARG A 44 -14.18 0.53 19.26
CA ARG A 44 -15.41 0.81 18.47
C ARG A 44 -15.58 2.28 18.09
N GLU A 45 -15.08 3.18 18.93
CA GLU A 45 -15.18 4.64 18.75
C GLU A 45 -13.99 5.23 18.00
N ALA A 46 -13.03 4.42 17.59
CA ALA A 46 -11.87 4.90 16.85
C ALA A 46 -12.27 5.53 15.50
N PRO A 47 -11.63 6.62 15.09
CA PRO A 47 -11.83 7.21 13.77
C PRO A 47 -11.55 6.19 12.65
N ARG A 48 -12.23 6.38 11.52
CA ARG A 48 -12.06 5.55 10.33
C ARG A 48 -11.31 6.33 9.26
N GLY A 49 -10.08 5.92 9.01
CA GLY A 49 -9.24 6.54 7.99
C GLY A 49 -9.68 6.16 6.58
N GLU A 50 -9.50 7.07 5.65
CA GLU A 50 -9.77 6.80 4.23
C GLU A 50 -8.88 5.66 3.74
N ILE A 51 -7.57 5.72 4.03
CA ILE A 51 -6.56 4.72 3.62
C ILE A 51 -6.96 3.32 4.09
N LEU A 52 -7.39 3.17 5.34
CA LEU A 52 -7.87 1.90 5.86
C LEU A 52 -9.01 1.33 5.01
N ASN A 53 -10.03 2.16 4.74
CA ASN A 53 -11.24 1.73 4.05
C ASN A 53 -10.99 1.46 2.56
N ALA A 54 -10.24 2.31 1.86
CA ALA A 54 -9.85 2.08 0.47
C ALA A 54 -9.07 0.76 0.32
N ARG A 55 -8.11 0.52 1.20
CA ARG A 55 -7.29 -0.70 1.21
C ARG A 55 -8.07 -1.96 1.58
N ILE A 56 -9.10 -1.85 2.43
CA ILE A 56 -10.05 -2.95 2.70
C ILE A 56 -10.85 -3.28 1.44
N ILE A 57 -11.42 -2.29 0.75
CA ILE A 57 -12.16 -2.48 -0.50
C ILE A 57 -11.27 -3.20 -1.52
N TRP A 58 -10.05 -2.68 -1.74
CA TRP A 58 -9.10 -3.27 -2.67
C TRP A 58 -8.79 -4.73 -2.33
N SER A 59 -8.44 -4.99 -1.07
CA SER A 59 -7.99 -6.33 -0.64
C SER A 59 -9.08 -7.38 -0.80
N PHE A 60 -10.32 -7.06 -0.43
CA PHE A 60 -11.42 -7.99 -0.58
C PHE A 60 -11.89 -8.13 -2.04
N ALA A 61 -11.84 -7.08 -2.84
CA ALA A 61 -12.13 -7.16 -4.27
C ALA A 61 -11.11 -8.05 -4.99
N ALA A 62 -9.81 -7.83 -4.74
CA ALA A 62 -8.73 -8.65 -5.30
C ALA A 62 -8.80 -10.11 -4.82
N ALA A 63 -9.08 -10.34 -3.53
CA ALA A 63 -9.27 -11.68 -2.98
C ALA A 63 -10.48 -12.39 -3.62
N PHE A 64 -11.59 -11.69 -3.87
CA PHE A 64 -12.72 -12.25 -4.59
C PHE A 64 -12.35 -12.60 -6.04
N GLY A 65 -11.67 -11.70 -6.74
CA GLY A 65 -11.22 -11.95 -8.12
C GLY A 65 -10.34 -13.19 -8.25
N PHE A 66 -9.50 -13.46 -7.24
CA PHE A 66 -8.58 -14.59 -7.24
C PHE A 66 -9.20 -15.89 -6.70
N LEU A 67 -9.99 -15.83 -5.62
CA LEU A 67 -10.51 -17.01 -4.90
C LEU A 67 -11.96 -17.36 -5.27
N GLY A 68 -12.73 -16.41 -5.82
CA GLY A 68 -14.12 -16.60 -6.22
C GLY A 68 -15.13 -16.74 -5.07
N ARG A 69 -14.75 -16.45 -3.81
CA ARG A 69 -15.57 -16.63 -2.62
C ARG A 69 -16.43 -15.39 -2.37
N LYS A 70 -17.75 -15.56 -2.41
CA LYS A 70 -18.74 -14.46 -2.34
C LYS A 70 -18.63 -13.60 -1.09
N GLU A 71 -18.23 -14.16 0.04
CA GLU A 71 -18.06 -13.43 1.29
C GLU A 71 -17.07 -12.27 1.17
N TYR A 72 -16.06 -12.39 0.29
CA TYR A 72 -15.08 -11.30 0.06
C TYR A 72 -15.69 -10.17 -0.76
N LEU A 73 -16.49 -10.51 -1.79
CA LEU A 73 -17.24 -9.47 -2.51
C LEU A 73 -18.23 -8.74 -1.60
N GLU A 74 -18.97 -9.47 -0.78
CA GLU A 74 -19.90 -8.89 0.19
C GLU A 74 -19.16 -7.97 1.20
N ALA A 75 -17.96 -8.32 1.61
CA ALA A 75 -17.13 -7.49 2.48
C ALA A 75 -16.65 -6.22 1.78
N ALA A 76 -16.20 -6.32 0.52
CA ALA A 76 -15.80 -5.17 -0.29
C ALA A 76 -16.98 -4.20 -0.49
N LEU A 77 -18.15 -4.70 -0.87
CA LEU A 77 -19.36 -3.90 -1.06
C LEU A 77 -19.84 -3.24 0.23
N HIS A 78 -19.79 -3.95 1.35
CA HIS A 78 -20.14 -3.40 2.66
C HIS A 78 -19.22 -2.23 3.06
N CYS A 79 -17.94 -2.32 2.77
CA CYS A 79 -16.99 -1.23 2.99
C CYS A 79 -17.23 -0.08 2.01
N ARG A 80 -17.46 -0.38 0.71
CA ARG A 80 -17.73 0.58 -0.35
C ARG A 80 -18.94 1.48 -0.02
N ASP A 81 -20.03 0.89 0.43
CA ASP A 81 -21.27 1.62 0.73
C ASP A 81 -21.05 2.63 1.85
N TRP A 82 -20.31 2.24 2.89
CA TRP A 82 -19.93 3.16 3.96
C TRP A 82 -18.96 4.22 3.47
N PHE A 83 -17.96 3.85 2.68
CA PHE A 83 -16.98 4.77 2.10
C PHE A 83 -17.64 5.87 1.27
N VAL A 84 -18.53 5.50 0.35
CA VAL A 84 -19.24 6.44 -0.51
C VAL A 84 -20.10 7.41 0.30
N SER A 85 -20.75 6.90 1.36
CA SER A 85 -21.65 7.71 2.20
C SER A 85 -20.93 8.69 3.11
N HIS A 86 -19.66 8.39 3.54
CA HIS A 86 -19.02 9.11 4.65
C HIS A 86 -17.64 9.68 4.33
N LEU A 87 -16.92 9.14 3.35
CA LEU A 87 -15.58 9.59 2.98
C LEU A 87 -15.55 10.36 1.65
N VAL A 88 -16.53 10.16 0.77
CA VAL A 88 -16.65 10.98 -0.44
C VAL A 88 -17.21 12.34 -0.07
N ASP A 89 -16.52 13.41 -0.49
CA ASP A 89 -17.01 14.79 -0.36
C ASP A 89 -17.99 15.09 -1.51
N HIS A 90 -19.29 15.01 -1.22
CA HIS A 90 -20.33 15.24 -2.21
C HIS A 90 -20.53 16.73 -2.57
N GLU A 91 -19.94 17.65 -1.77
CA GLU A 91 -20.04 19.10 -2.03
C GLU A 91 -18.91 19.59 -2.92
N ASN A 92 -17.65 19.30 -2.56
CA ASN A 92 -16.48 19.79 -3.28
C ASN A 92 -15.87 18.73 -4.21
N GLY A 93 -16.20 17.46 -4.01
CA GLY A 93 -15.58 16.34 -4.68
C GLY A 93 -14.30 15.85 -3.98
N GLY A 94 -13.76 14.74 -4.47
CA GLY A 94 -12.64 14.07 -3.80
C GLY A 94 -13.06 13.29 -2.56
N VAL A 95 -12.09 12.82 -1.79
CA VAL A 95 -12.32 12.09 -0.54
C VAL A 95 -11.70 12.83 0.65
N PHE A 96 -12.33 12.71 1.82
CA PHE A 96 -11.81 13.20 3.09
C PHE A 96 -10.67 12.31 3.59
N TRP A 97 -9.81 12.83 4.47
CA TRP A 97 -8.74 12.06 5.09
C TRP A 97 -9.27 11.08 6.15
N SER A 98 -10.26 11.49 6.93
CA SER A 98 -10.89 10.63 7.94
C SER A 98 -12.30 11.05 8.32
N ALA A 99 -13.05 10.10 8.86
CA ALA A 99 -14.35 10.31 9.48
C ALA A 99 -14.39 9.70 10.89
N SER A 100 -15.35 10.12 11.72
CA SER A 100 -15.62 9.50 13.02
C SER A 100 -16.14 8.08 12.85
N SER A 101 -16.21 7.30 13.93
CA SER A 101 -16.84 5.98 13.94
C SER A 101 -18.28 6.03 13.46
N ALA A 102 -19.00 7.14 13.70
CA ALA A 102 -20.37 7.40 13.26
C ALA A 102 -20.49 7.97 11.84
N GLY A 103 -19.38 8.21 11.15
CA GLY A 103 -19.36 8.69 9.77
C GLY A 103 -19.34 10.21 9.59
N ALA A 104 -19.25 11.02 10.64
CA ALA A 104 -19.07 12.48 10.48
C ALA A 104 -17.63 12.78 10.02
N PRO A 105 -17.42 13.69 9.02
CA PRO A 105 -16.09 14.10 8.63
C PRO A 105 -15.28 14.64 9.82
N LEU A 106 -14.01 14.23 9.97
CA LEU A 106 -13.09 14.68 11.02
C LEU A 106 -11.96 15.51 10.44
N ASP A 107 -11.10 14.90 9.63
CA ASP A 107 -10.08 15.59 8.87
C ASP A 107 -10.51 15.62 7.41
N THR A 108 -10.82 16.83 6.92
CA THR A 108 -11.39 17.03 5.59
C THR A 108 -10.35 17.39 4.53
N LYS A 109 -9.06 17.44 4.91
CA LYS A 109 -7.98 17.70 3.95
C LYS A 109 -7.99 16.69 2.81
N LYS A 110 -7.62 17.12 1.63
CA LYS A 110 -7.52 16.31 0.42
C LYS A 110 -6.04 15.93 0.23
N GLN A 111 -5.64 14.78 0.77
CA GLN A 111 -4.32 14.22 0.49
C GLN A 111 -4.32 13.56 -0.89
N LEU A 112 -3.27 13.79 -1.69
CA LEU A 112 -3.08 13.09 -2.96
C LEU A 112 -3.07 11.57 -2.77
N TYR A 113 -2.42 11.13 -1.71
CA TYR A 113 -2.33 9.74 -1.29
C TYR A 113 -3.70 9.07 -1.11
N SER A 114 -4.65 9.76 -0.44
CA SER A 114 -6.00 9.23 -0.26
C SER A 114 -6.80 9.22 -1.57
N GLN A 115 -6.66 10.25 -2.42
CA GLN A 115 -7.32 10.23 -3.72
C GLN A 115 -6.81 9.05 -4.57
N ALA A 116 -5.50 8.76 -4.52
CA ALA A 116 -4.89 7.64 -5.23
C ALA A 116 -5.43 6.28 -4.74
N PHE A 117 -5.48 6.05 -3.42
CA PHE A 117 -6.02 4.79 -2.90
C PHE A 117 -7.50 4.61 -3.16
N ALA A 118 -8.31 5.68 -3.16
CA ALA A 118 -9.70 5.60 -3.59
C ALA A 118 -9.82 5.20 -5.07
N ILE A 119 -9.04 5.82 -5.97
CA ILE A 119 -9.00 5.42 -7.40
C ILE A 119 -8.63 3.94 -7.52
N TYR A 120 -7.60 3.50 -6.79
CA TYR A 120 -7.11 2.12 -6.82
C TYR A 120 -8.16 1.12 -6.34
N ALA A 121 -8.83 1.42 -5.23
CA ALA A 121 -9.87 0.57 -4.64
C ALA A 121 -11.10 0.43 -5.56
N PHE A 122 -11.61 1.55 -6.06
CA PHE A 122 -12.82 1.54 -6.90
C PHE A 122 -12.56 0.96 -8.29
N SER A 123 -11.38 1.14 -8.86
CA SER A 123 -11.00 0.48 -10.12
C SER A 123 -10.84 -1.03 -9.95
N GLU A 124 -10.31 -1.51 -8.81
CA GLU A 124 -10.22 -2.94 -8.51
C GLU A 124 -11.61 -3.54 -8.27
N LEU A 125 -12.47 -2.83 -7.53
CA LEU A 125 -13.84 -3.27 -7.31
C LEU A 125 -14.61 -3.38 -8.63
N TYR A 126 -14.46 -2.41 -9.54
CA TYR A 126 -15.06 -2.46 -10.88
C TYR A 126 -14.62 -3.68 -11.69
N LYS A 127 -13.37 -4.13 -11.58
CA LYS A 127 -12.90 -5.35 -12.28
C LYS A 127 -13.75 -6.58 -11.97
N VAL A 128 -14.25 -6.66 -10.74
CA VAL A 128 -14.96 -7.84 -10.26
C VAL A 128 -16.49 -7.69 -10.24
N THR A 129 -17.00 -6.45 -10.16
CA THR A 129 -18.43 -6.15 -10.15
C THR A 129 -18.98 -5.80 -11.53
N SER A 130 -18.19 -5.14 -12.36
CA SER A 130 -18.64 -4.42 -13.56
C SER A 130 -19.71 -3.35 -13.27
N ASP A 131 -19.80 -2.88 -12.02
CA ASP A 131 -20.72 -1.82 -11.60
C ASP A 131 -20.20 -0.47 -12.08
N LYS A 132 -20.95 0.20 -12.93
CA LYS A 132 -20.56 1.48 -13.53
C LYS A 132 -20.44 2.60 -12.50
N ASP A 133 -21.16 2.52 -11.40
CA ASP A 133 -21.07 3.51 -10.33
C ASP A 133 -19.68 3.46 -9.66
N ASP A 134 -19.09 2.27 -9.51
CA ASP A 134 -17.72 2.12 -9.01
C ASP A 134 -16.70 2.74 -9.97
N LEU A 135 -16.84 2.51 -11.28
CA LEU A 135 -15.97 3.13 -12.29
C LEU A 135 -16.15 4.66 -12.33
N GLU A 136 -17.38 5.14 -12.16
CA GLU A 136 -17.68 6.58 -12.13
C GLU A 136 -16.98 7.28 -10.96
N VAL A 137 -16.95 6.66 -9.77
CA VAL A 137 -16.18 7.18 -8.62
C VAL A 137 -14.69 7.29 -8.98
N ALA A 138 -14.08 6.21 -9.50
CA ALA A 138 -12.66 6.21 -9.86
C ALA A 138 -12.32 7.26 -10.92
N THR A 139 -13.13 7.38 -11.98
CA THR A 139 -12.90 8.35 -13.06
C THR A 139 -13.16 9.79 -12.65
N LYS A 140 -14.13 10.05 -11.77
CA LYS A 140 -14.34 11.38 -11.18
C LYS A 140 -13.14 11.79 -10.32
N LEU A 141 -12.61 10.88 -9.50
CA LEU A 141 -11.42 11.15 -8.68
C LEU A 141 -10.19 11.38 -9.55
N PHE A 142 -9.95 10.58 -10.60
CA PHE A 142 -8.91 10.85 -11.59
C PHE A 142 -9.02 12.29 -12.16
N ASN A 143 -10.20 12.68 -12.60
CA ASN A 143 -10.41 14.02 -13.14
C ASN A 143 -10.16 15.14 -12.12
N ILE A 144 -10.45 14.89 -10.84
CA ILE A 144 -10.16 15.84 -9.75
C ILE A 144 -8.65 15.94 -9.55
N VAL A 145 -7.94 14.82 -9.46
CA VAL A 145 -6.48 14.79 -9.31
C VAL A 145 -5.81 15.56 -10.45
N GLU A 146 -6.18 15.27 -11.70
CA GLU A 146 -5.59 15.94 -12.86
C GLU A 146 -5.86 17.45 -12.92
N ARG A 147 -7.01 17.91 -12.41
CA ARG A 147 -7.36 19.33 -12.44
C ARG A 147 -6.86 20.12 -11.24
N LYS A 148 -6.73 19.49 -10.06
CA LYS A 148 -6.51 20.18 -8.78
C LYS A 148 -5.11 19.96 -8.23
N PHE A 149 -4.55 18.75 -8.39
CA PHE A 149 -3.25 18.39 -7.80
C PHE A 149 -2.10 18.49 -8.81
N ARG A 150 -2.37 18.36 -10.11
CA ARG A 150 -1.31 18.35 -11.12
C ARG A 150 -0.62 19.71 -11.22
N ASP A 151 0.71 19.69 -11.14
CA ASP A 151 1.56 20.85 -11.37
C ASP A 151 1.98 20.90 -12.85
N PHE A 152 1.24 21.65 -13.65
CA PHE A 152 1.53 21.80 -15.08
C PHE A 152 2.81 22.57 -15.38
N ALA A 153 3.34 23.36 -14.42
CA ALA A 153 4.53 24.17 -14.61
C ALA A 153 5.81 23.41 -14.33
N LYS A 154 5.81 22.53 -13.30
CA LYS A 154 6.99 21.83 -12.81
C LYS A 154 6.90 20.32 -13.01
N GLY A 155 5.73 19.80 -13.38
CA GLY A 155 5.41 18.39 -13.45
C GLY A 155 5.13 17.74 -12.09
N GLY A 156 4.49 16.59 -12.10
CA GLY A 156 4.04 15.88 -10.90
C GLY A 156 2.83 16.53 -10.23
N TYR A 157 2.64 16.25 -8.95
CA TYR A 157 1.41 16.58 -8.23
C TYR A 157 1.74 17.15 -6.85
N VAL A 158 0.94 18.10 -6.36
CA VAL A 158 1.05 18.61 -5.00
C VAL A 158 0.55 17.59 -3.99
N GLU A 159 1.12 17.60 -2.78
CA GLU A 159 0.90 16.55 -1.79
C GLU A 159 -0.50 16.60 -1.15
N ALA A 160 -0.98 17.79 -0.82
CA ALA A 160 -2.27 17.97 -0.18
C ALA A 160 -2.90 19.33 -0.47
N LEU A 161 -4.22 19.40 -0.34
CA LEU A 161 -5.04 20.59 -0.45
C LEU A 161 -6.08 20.60 0.67
N SER A 162 -6.66 21.77 0.95
CA SER A 162 -7.80 21.89 1.88
C SER A 162 -9.06 21.24 1.30
N GLN A 163 -10.14 21.20 2.07
CA GLN A 163 -11.42 20.63 1.65
C GLN A 163 -11.94 21.21 0.33
N ASP A 164 -11.79 22.52 0.13
CA ASP A 164 -12.20 23.25 -1.08
C ASP A 164 -11.13 23.32 -2.18
N PHE A 165 -10.05 22.55 -2.01
CA PHE A 165 -8.87 22.52 -2.86
C PHE A 165 -8.03 23.80 -2.85
N SER A 166 -8.11 24.62 -1.81
CA SER A 166 -7.18 25.72 -1.58
C SER A 166 -5.83 25.19 -1.06
N PRO A 167 -4.72 25.95 -1.25
CA PRO A 167 -3.41 25.57 -0.72
C PRO A 167 -3.42 25.36 0.81
N LEU A 168 -2.57 24.44 1.29
CA LEU A 168 -2.31 24.19 2.71
C LEU A 168 -0.87 24.54 3.06
N ASP A 169 -0.66 25.06 4.27
CA ASP A 169 0.68 25.31 4.82
C ASP A 169 1.36 24.00 5.28
N ASP A 170 0.59 23.08 5.85
CA ASP A 170 1.05 21.75 6.24
C ASP A 170 0.38 20.68 5.38
N MET A 171 1.18 20.08 4.52
CA MET A 171 0.78 19.02 3.61
C MET A 171 1.26 17.64 4.06
N SER A 172 1.90 17.53 5.25
CA SER A 172 2.47 16.29 5.74
C SER A 172 1.41 15.16 5.80
N LEU A 173 1.84 13.96 5.43
CA LEU A 173 0.99 12.77 5.41
C LEU A 173 0.69 12.28 6.83
N SER A 174 1.68 12.38 7.72
CA SER A 174 1.58 12.06 9.14
C SER A 174 2.45 13.01 9.98
N ALA A 175 2.30 12.95 11.30
CA ALA A 175 3.10 13.74 12.23
C ALA A 175 4.61 13.37 12.23
N HIS A 176 4.97 12.26 11.59
CA HIS A 176 6.36 11.79 11.48
C HIS A 176 6.99 12.16 10.14
N ASP A 177 6.19 12.59 9.16
CA ASP A 177 6.67 12.95 7.83
C ASP A 177 7.16 14.40 7.77
N ILE A 178 8.10 14.65 6.88
CA ILE A 178 8.54 16.00 6.54
C ILE A 178 7.43 16.69 5.74
N ASN A 179 7.08 17.91 6.13
CA ASN A 179 6.21 18.74 5.32
C ASN A 179 6.90 19.10 4.00
N ALA A 180 6.43 18.56 2.90
CA ALA A 180 7.00 18.70 1.57
C ALA A 180 5.90 19.00 0.53
N ASP A 181 6.27 19.73 -0.52
CA ASP A 181 5.32 20.07 -1.59
C ASP A 181 4.96 18.85 -2.44
N LYS A 182 5.91 17.91 -2.59
CA LYS A 182 5.75 16.66 -3.35
C LYS A 182 6.50 15.54 -2.61
N THR A 183 5.91 14.33 -2.60
CA THR A 183 6.55 13.16 -2.00
C THR A 183 6.66 12.01 -3.00
N MET A 184 7.68 11.20 -2.82
CA MET A 184 7.82 9.92 -3.54
C MET A 184 6.60 9.04 -3.30
N ASN A 185 6.16 8.92 -2.04
CA ASN A 185 5.13 7.98 -1.62
C ASN A 185 3.79 8.22 -2.33
N SER A 186 3.33 9.49 -2.38
CA SER A 186 2.10 9.85 -3.08
C SER A 186 2.21 9.65 -4.59
N HIS A 187 3.37 9.92 -5.20
CA HIS A 187 3.57 9.68 -6.64
C HIS A 187 3.62 8.20 -6.98
N LEU A 188 4.23 7.37 -6.12
CA LEU A 188 4.29 5.92 -6.31
C LEU A 188 2.88 5.31 -6.34
N HIS A 189 2.07 5.63 -5.33
CA HIS A 189 0.73 5.06 -5.24
C HIS A 189 -0.26 5.69 -6.22
N LEU A 190 -0.03 6.93 -6.66
CA LEU A 190 -0.79 7.49 -7.78
C LEU A 190 -0.47 6.74 -9.09
N MET A 191 0.80 6.42 -9.34
CA MET A 191 1.23 5.63 -10.50
C MET A 191 0.56 4.24 -10.48
N GLU A 192 0.56 3.56 -9.34
CA GLU A 192 -0.11 2.27 -9.13
C GLU A 192 -1.61 2.36 -9.39
N ALA A 193 -2.28 3.37 -8.82
CA ALA A 193 -3.71 3.59 -8.98
C ALA A 193 -4.09 3.86 -10.44
N TYR A 194 -3.27 4.64 -11.14
CA TYR A 194 -3.51 4.95 -12.56
C TYR A 194 -3.29 3.73 -13.45
N ALA A 195 -2.31 2.89 -13.16
CA ALA A 195 -2.10 1.63 -13.86
C ALA A 195 -3.31 0.70 -13.70
N ASN A 196 -3.84 0.60 -12.47
CA ASN A 196 -5.01 -0.21 -12.19
C ASN A 196 -6.27 0.32 -12.90
N LEU A 197 -6.51 1.63 -12.83
CA LEU A 197 -7.63 2.27 -13.54
C LEU A 197 -7.50 2.11 -15.06
N TYR A 198 -6.29 2.26 -15.61
CA TYR A 198 -6.05 2.10 -17.06
C TYR A 198 -6.38 0.70 -17.56
N SER A 199 -6.22 -0.32 -16.72
CA SER A 199 -6.55 -1.71 -17.08
C SER A 199 -8.06 -1.93 -17.34
N VAL A 200 -8.93 -1.05 -16.81
CA VAL A 200 -10.38 -1.14 -16.95
C VAL A 200 -11.00 0.04 -17.71
N TRP A 201 -10.28 1.13 -17.81
CA TRP A 201 -10.70 2.33 -18.51
C TRP A 201 -9.49 2.92 -19.29
N PRO A 202 -9.23 2.40 -20.51
CA PRO A 202 -8.05 2.77 -21.30
C PRO A 202 -8.22 4.13 -21.99
N ASP A 203 -8.37 5.19 -21.20
CA ASP A 203 -8.51 6.57 -21.65
C ASP A 203 -7.15 7.13 -22.10
N PRO A 204 -7.06 7.85 -23.25
CA PRO A 204 -5.81 8.42 -23.74
C PRO A 204 -5.15 9.41 -22.79
N PHE A 205 -5.93 10.21 -22.05
CA PHE A 205 -5.39 11.19 -21.12
C PHE A 205 -4.82 10.52 -19.85
N LEU A 206 -5.51 9.49 -19.34
CA LEU A 206 -4.99 8.63 -18.26
C LEU A 206 -3.69 7.93 -18.70
N ARG A 207 -3.62 7.46 -19.96
CA ARG A 207 -2.40 6.87 -20.50
C ARG A 207 -1.22 7.83 -20.48
N GLU A 208 -1.42 9.07 -20.88
CA GLU A 208 -0.38 10.10 -20.86
C GLU A 208 0.06 10.42 -19.42
N ALA A 209 -0.89 10.58 -18.50
CA ALA A 209 -0.62 10.87 -17.09
C ALA A 209 0.18 9.71 -16.42
N LEU A 210 -0.19 8.46 -16.67
CA LEU A 210 0.55 7.30 -16.18
C LEU A 210 1.97 7.23 -16.77
N MET A 211 2.10 7.45 -18.07
CA MET A 211 3.42 7.45 -18.72
C MET A 211 4.33 8.57 -18.19
N GLU A 212 3.76 9.73 -17.87
CA GLU A 212 4.49 10.83 -17.24
C GLU A 212 4.97 10.45 -15.83
N LEU A 213 4.11 9.83 -15.00
CA LEU A 213 4.48 9.35 -13.67
C LEU A 213 5.62 8.32 -13.72
N VAL A 214 5.55 7.34 -14.63
CA VAL A 214 6.62 6.35 -14.84
C VAL A 214 7.95 7.05 -15.17
N ARG A 215 7.94 8.00 -16.10
CA ARG A 215 9.15 8.76 -16.48
C ARG A 215 9.67 9.64 -15.36
N LEU A 216 8.78 10.30 -14.65
CA LEU A 216 9.10 11.16 -13.53
C LEU A 216 9.77 10.36 -12.40
N THR A 217 9.27 9.17 -12.10
CA THR A 217 9.89 8.25 -11.13
C THR A 217 11.34 7.96 -11.53
N CYS A 218 11.59 7.57 -12.79
CA CYS A 218 12.95 7.30 -13.27
C CYS A 218 13.87 8.52 -13.27
N GLN A 219 13.35 9.73 -13.55
CA GLN A 219 14.17 10.91 -13.82
C GLN A 219 14.35 11.83 -12.62
N LYS A 220 13.43 11.80 -11.65
CA LYS A 220 13.41 12.74 -10.51
C LYS A 220 13.43 12.05 -9.16
N ILE A 221 12.77 10.92 -9.02
CA ILE A 221 12.57 10.25 -7.73
C ILE A 221 13.70 9.26 -7.44
N ILE A 222 14.15 8.49 -8.45
CA ILE A 222 15.29 7.57 -8.28
C ILE A 222 16.61 8.37 -8.30
N SER A 223 17.38 8.21 -7.23
CA SER A 223 18.69 8.85 -7.11
C SER A 223 19.76 8.13 -7.93
N PRO A 224 20.92 8.77 -8.18
CA PRO A 224 22.05 8.10 -8.84
C PRO A 224 22.61 6.88 -8.08
N SER A 225 22.35 6.77 -6.76
CA SER A 225 22.74 5.60 -5.95
C SER A 225 21.78 4.42 -6.09
N GLY A 226 20.63 4.61 -6.73
CA GLY A 226 19.58 3.60 -6.85
C GLY A 226 18.51 3.69 -5.77
N HIS A 227 18.74 4.41 -4.67
CA HIS A 227 17.71 4.68 -3.67
C HIS A 227 16.74 5.75 -4.11
N LEU A 228 15.57 5.79 -3.49
CA LEU A 228 14.57 6.83 -3.72
C LEU A 228 14.87 8.09 -2.89
N TYR A 229 14.72 9.27 -3.49
CA TYR A 229 14.50 10.50 -2.77
C TYR A 229 13.05 10.56 -2.30
N LEU A 230 12.80 10.86 -1.02
CA LEU A 230 11.46 10.76 -0.44
C LEU A 230 10.66 12.06 -0.52
N TYR A 231 11.33 13.22 -0.38
CA TYR A 231 10.71 14.51 -0.19
C TYR A 231 11.28 15.58 -1.13
N PHE A 232 10.42 16.43 -1.67
CA PHE A 232 10.80 17.45 -2.64
C PHE A 232 10.08 18.78 -2.38
N LYS A 233 10.76 19.87 -2.71
CA LYS A 233 10.11 21.15 -2.93
C LYS A 233 9.34 21.13 -4.24
N ASN A 234 8.51 22.14 -4.44
CA ASN A 234 7.68 22.24 -5.66
C ASN A 234 8.47 22.17 -6.96
N ASP A 235 9.70 22.64 -6.98
CA ASP A 235 10.60 22.63 -8.14
C ASP A 235 11.43 21.35 -8.30
N TRP A 236 11.13 20.30 -7.53
CA TRP A 236 11.87 19.04 -7.44
C TRP A 236 13.24 19.14 -6.76
N THR A 237 13.54 20.24 -6.08
CA THR A 237 14.69 20.29 -5.17
C THR A 237 14.50 19.26 -4.07
N VAL A 238 15.46 18.34 -3.93
CA VAL A 238 15.42 17.27 -2.93
C VAL A 238 15.52 17.87 -1.53
N ILE A 239 14.60 17.47 -0.65
CA ILE A 239 14.70 17.71 0.79
C ILE A 239 15.35 16.45 1.40
N PRO A 240 16.48 16.57 2.13
CA PRO A 240 17.15 15.43 2.73
C PRO A 240 16.20 14.67 3.68
N GLY A 241 16.11 13.37 3.49
CA GLY A 241 15.26 12.45 4.27
C GLY A 241 16.00 11.16 4.58
N ALA A 242 15.23 10.17 5.07
CA ALA A 242 15.74 8.82 5.30
C ALA A 242 15.92 8.05 3.97
N THR A 243 16.70 6.98 4.03
CA THR A 243 16.70 5.91 3.01
C THR A 243 15.71 4.85 3.46
N SER A 244 14.65 4.62 2.69
CA SER A 244 13.60 3.65 3.00
C SER A 244 13.74 2.41 2.11
N TYR A 245 14.32 1.36 2.66
CA TYR A 245 14.57 0.11 1.93
C TYR A 245 13.28 -0.58 1.48
N GLY A 246 12.22 -0.45 2.30
CA GLY A 246 10.88 -0.94 1.95
C GLY A 246 10.32 -0.29 0.70
N HIS A 247 10.43 1.03 0.58
CA HIS A 247 9.97 1.74 -0.61
C HIS A 247 10.86 1.48 -1.85
N ASP A 248 12.18 1.33 -1.66
CA ASP A 248 13.07 0.97 -2.76
C ASP A 248 12.66 -0.38 -3.37
N ILE A 249 12.49 -1.40 -2.54
CA ILE A 249 12.11 -2.73 -3.01
C ILE A 249 10.66 -2.76 -3.55
N GLU A 250 9.73 -2.01 -2.97
CA GLU A 250 8.36 -1.86 -3.47
C GLU A 250 8.35 -1.20 -4.85
N THR A 251 9.06 -0.09 -5.01
CA THR A 251 9.11 0.62 -6.29
C THR A 251 9.79 -0.23 -7.37
N SER A 252 10.73 -1.13 -7.01
CA SER A 252 11.44 -1.98 -7.98
C SER A 252 10.50 -2.85 -8.82
N TRP A 253 9.38 -3.29 -8.27
CA TRP A 253 8.42 -4.11 -8.98
C TRP A 253 7.19 -3.32 -9.46
N LEU A 254 6.69 -2.36 -8.69
CA LEU A 254 5.56 -1.51 -9.12
C LEU A 254 5.88 -0.71 -10.38
N LEU A 255 7.11 -0.21 -10.51
CA LEU A 255 7.52 0.53 -11.70
C LEU A 255 7.43 -0.32 -12.97
N LEU A 256 7.82 -1.60 -12.91
CA LEU A 256 7.70 -2.52 -14.03
C LEU A 256 6.23 -2.85 -14.32
N GLU A 257 5.45 -3.18 -13.29
CA GLU A 257 4.03 -3.49 -13.43
C GLU A 257 3.26 -2.32 -14.09
N CYS A 258 3.51 -1.09 -13.65
CA CYS A 258 2.88 0.11 -14.21
C CYS A 258 3.31 0.37 -15.66
N ALA A 259 4.57 0.13 -16.01
CA ALA A 259 5.04 0.26 -17.38
C ALA A 259 4.44 -0.80 -18.30
N GLU A 260 4.29 -2.04 -17.81
CA GLU A 260 3.66 -3.15 -18.56
C GLU A 260 2.16 -2.89 -18.78
N ALA A 261 1.45 -2.27 -17.83
CA ALA A 261 0.05 -1.91 -17.97
C ALA A 261 -0.22 -0.99 -19.18
N LEU A 262 0.76 -0.17 -19.57
CA LEU A 262 0.67 0.70 -20.74
C LEU A 262 0.79 -0.02 -22.10
N GLY A 263 1.26 -1.28 -22.09
CA GLY A 263 1.49 -2.06 -23.31
C GLY A 263 2.57 -1.48 -24.24
N ASP A 264 3.43 -0.59 -23.74
CA ASP A 264 4.51 0.01 -24.50
C ASP A 264 5.83 -0.70 -24.19
N GLN A 265 6.24 -1.59 -25.09
CA GLN A 265 7.45 -2.39 -24.94
C GLN A 265 8.72 -1.54 -24.78
N ARG A 266 8.80 -0.35 -25.42
CA ARG A 266 9.97 0.53 -25.30
C ARG A 266 10.05 1.12 -23.89
N LEU A 267 8.91 1.49 -23.32
CA LEU A 267 8.84 1.97 -21.95
C LEU A 267 9.17 0.85 -20.95
N THR A 268 8.65 -0.34 -21.16
CA THR A 268 8.96 -1.52 -20.34
C THR A 268 10.47 -1.81 -20.34
N GLU A 269 11.12 -1.82 -21.50
CA GLU A 269 12.58 -2.00 -21.56
C GLU A 269 13.36 -0.82 -20.95
N TYR A 270 12.85 0.40 -21.07
CA TYR A 270 13.45 1.60 -20.46
C TYR A 270 13.48 1.55 -18.92
N VAL A 271 12.43 1.02 -18.28
CA VAL A 271 12.35 0.98 -16.82
C VAL A 271 13.15 -0.16 -16.18
N LYS A 272 13.41 -1.26 -16.88
CA LYS A 272 14.08 -2.46 -16.32
C LYS A 272 15.40 -2.17 -15.59
N PRO A 273 16.34 -1.36 -16.12
CA PRO A 273 17.57 -1.04 -15.40
C PRO A 273 17.32 -0.32 -14.07
N TYR A 274 16.29 0.53 -14.00
CA TYR A 274 15.89 1.22 -12.76
C TYR A 274 15.30 0.24 -11.75
N CYS A 275 14.48 -0.71 -12.20
CA CYS A 275 13.91 -1.75 -11.33
C CYS A 275 15.02 -2.60 -10.69
N VAL A 276 16.04 -2.99 -11.47
CA VAL A 276 17.21 -3.74 -10.96
C VAL A 276 18.01 -2.91 -9.95
N ALA A 277 18.25 -1.63 -10.25
CA ALA A 277 18.98 -0.74 -9.35
C ALA A 277 18.25 -0.52 -8.02
N LEU A 278 16.94 -0.27 -8.08
CA LEU A 278 16.06 -0.15 -6.90
C LEU A 278 16.03 -1.45 -6.08
N GLY A 279 15.91 -2.60 -6.74
CA GLY A 279 15.92 -3.88 -6.05
C GLY A 279 17.25 -4.16 -5.36
N ALA A 280 18.37 -3.79 -5.98
CA ALA A 280 19.69 -3.88 -5.35
C ALA A 280 19.81 -2.93 -4.15
N ALA A 281 19.39 -1.67 -4.29
CA ALA A 281 19.41 -0.67 -3.22
C ALA A 281 18.50 -1.08 -2.04
N GLY A 282 17.27 -1.54 -2.31
CA GLY A 282 16.38 -2.06 -1.27
C GLY A 282 17.01 -3.22 -0.51
N ASN A 283 17.64 -4.16 -1.22
CA ASN A 283 18.30 -5.31 -0.59
C ASN A 283 19.54 -4.97 0.26
N GLU A 284 20.04 -3.72 0.24
CA GLU A 284 21.05 -3.26 1.21
C GLU A 284 20.51 -3.25 2.65
N GLY A 285 19.17 -3.12 2.81
CA GLY A 285 18.48 -3.21 4.10
C GLY A 285 18.29 -4.63 4.64
N LEU A 286 18.64 -5.69 3.88
CA LEU A 286 18.49 -7.07 4.31
C LEU A 286 19.44 -7.40 5.47
N LEU A 287 18.92 -8.15 6.42
CA LEU A 287 19.64 -8.60 7.60
C LEU A 287 19.91 -10.12 7.54
N PRO A 288 20.88 -10.61 8.30
CA PRO A 288 21.26 -12.06 8.26
C PRO A 288 20.13 -13.04 8.60
N ASP A 289 19.09 -12.56 9.31
CA ASP A 289 17.90 -13.35 9.66
C ASP A 289 16.86 -13.42 8.51
N GLY A 290 17.15 -12.79 7.37
CA GLY A 290 16.28 -12.73 6.19
C GLY A 290 15.26 -11.60 6.21
N SER A 291 15.17 -10.84 7.30
CA SER A 291 14.31 -9.66 7.40
C SER A 291 14.96 -8.44 6.74
N MET A 292 14.13 -7.41 6.49
CA MET A 292 14.61 -6.10 6.04
C MET A 292 14.40 -5.08 7.16
N MET A 293 15.43 -4.30 7.49
CA MET A 293 15.30 -3.18 8.43
C MET A 293 14.46 -2.05 7.82
N TYR A 294 13.88 -1.22 8.69
CA TYR A 294 12.95 -0.18 8.26
C TYR A 294 13.64 0.90 7.43
N GLU A 295 14.58 1.65 8.02
CA GLU A 295 15.20 2.77 7.31
C GLU A 295 16.55 3.19 7.90
N THR A 296 17.30 3.99 7.15
CA THR A 296 18.47 4.71 7.64
C THR A 296 18.22 6.21 7.53
N HIS A 297 18.24 6.92 8.68
CA HIS A 297 18.03 8.36 8.73
C HIS A 297 19.14 9.16 8.07
N ALA A 298 18.87 10.40 7.67
CA ALA A 298 19.86 11.31 7.10
C ALA A 298 21.08 11.56 8.04
N SER A 299 20.92 11.35 9.34
CA SER A 299 22.01 11.38 10.34
C SER A 299 22.98 10.20 10.27
N GLY A 300 22.64 9.14 9.51
CA GLY A 300 23.36 7.87 9.45
C GLY A 300 22.95 6.86 10.52
N SER A 301 22.03 7.20 11.44
CA SER A 301 21.46 6.22 12.37
C SER A 301 20.42 5.34 11.67
N SER A 302 20.40 4.04 11.98
CA SER A 302 19.47 3.10 11.38
C SER A 302 18.34 2.74 12.35
N ASP A 303 17.09 2.81 11.87
CA ASP A 303 15.96 2.16 12.50
C ASP A 303 15.93 0.70 12.02
N ARG A 304 16.25 -0.20 12.95
CA ARG A 304 16.31 -1.65 12.68
C ARG A 304 15.03 -2.38 13.09
N SER A 305 13.93 -1.68 13.31
CA SER A 305 12.61 -2.32 13.44
C SER A 305 12.22 -3.05 12.15
N ARG A 306 11.39 -4.09 12.25
CA ARG A 306 10.93 -4.89 11.09
C ARG A 306 9.45 -4.70 10.94
N GLN A 307 9.05 -3.67 10.21
CA GLN A 307 7.63 -3.37 9.98
C GLN A 307 7.01 -4.37 8.99
N TRP A 308 5.74 -4.73 9.20
CA TRP A 308 5.00 -5.76 8.43
C TRP A 308 5.02 -5.51 6.92
N TRP A 309 4.78 -4.25 6.52
CA TRP A 309 4.68 -3.89 5.12
C TRP A 309 6.02 -4.00 4.40
N VAL A 310 7.11 -3.62 5.07
CA VAL A 310 8.47 -3.75 4.55
C VAL A 310 8.81 -5.21 4.27
N GLN A 311 8.42 -6.12 5.17
CA GLN A 311 8.64 -7.55 4.96
C GLN A 311 7.79 -8.09 3.83
N ALA A 312 6.52 -7.68 3.72
CA ALA A 312 5.65 -8.07 2.62
C ALA A 312 6.22 -7.62 1.27
N GLU A 313 6.67 -6.37 1.16
CA GLU A 313 7.27 -5.83 -0.06
C GLU A 313 8.62 -6.49 -0.38
N THR A 314 9.40 -6.86 0.63
CA THR A 314 10.65 -7.62 0.45
C THR A 314 10.40 -8.97 -0.22
N VAL A 315 9.34 -9.68 0.18
CA VAL A 315 8.96 -10.95 -0.47
C VAL A 315 8.60 -10.71 -1.93
N VAL A 316 7.72 -9.73 -2.22
CA VAL A 316 7.23 -9.46 -3.58
C VAL A 316 8.36 -9.00 -4.50
N GLY A 317 9.09 -7.95 -4.09
CA GLY A 317 10.13 -7.36 -4.93
C GLY A 317 11.24 -8.37 -5.27
N ASN A 318 11.67 -9.21 -4.30
CA ASN A 318 12.66 -10.25 -4.57
C ASN A 318 12.10 -11.35 -5.50
N LEU A 319 10.80 -11.69 -5.44
CA LEU A 319 10.19 -12.60 -6.41
C LEU A 319 10.15 -12.00 -7.82
N TRP A 320 9.86 -10.69 -7.94
CA TRP A 320 9.89 -10.02 -9.23
C TRP A 320 11.30 -9.95 -9.80
N LEU A 321 12.33 -9.67 -9.00
CA LEU A 321 13.74 -9.72 -9.42
C LEU A 321 14.11 -11.11 -9.93
N TRP A 322 13.70 -12.17 -9.24
CA TRP A 322 13.89 -13.55 -9.70
C TRP A 322 13.19 -13.84 -11.01
N LYS A 323 11.91 -13.46 -11.12
CA LYS A 323 11.04 -13.85 -12.25
C LYS A 323 11.36 -13.07 -13.53
N TYR A 324 11.58 -11.76 -13.43
CA TYR A 324 11.65 -10.86 -14.56
C TYR A 324 13.04 -10.28 -14.84
N HIS A 325 13.96 -10.37 -13.87
CA HIS A 325 15.30 -9.78 -14.00
C HIS A 325 16.43 -10.82 -13.85
N SER A 326 16.09 -12.11 -13.83
CA SER A 326 17.06 -13.23 -13.75
C SER A 326 17.96 -13.21 -12.52
N ASP A 327 17.52 -12.59 -11.40
CA ASP A 327 18.23 -12.62 -10.14
C ASP A 327 18.04 -13.98 -9.46
N SER A 328 19.06 -14.84 -9.54
CA SER A 328 19.01 -16.19 -8.92
C SER A 328 18.82 -16.19 -7.41
N GLU A 329 19.23 -15.12 -6.73
CA GLU A 329 19.11 -14.97 -5.27
C GLU A 329 17.73 -14.46 -4.84
N GLY A 330 16.93 -13.92 -5.76
CA GLY A 330 15.62 -13.33 -5.44
C GLY A 330 14.67 -14.33 -4.78
N LEU A 331 14.49 -15.53 -5.31
CA LEU A 331 13.65 -16.56 -4.70
C LEU A 331 14.15 -17.01 -3.32
N PRO A 332 15.46 -17.33 -3.11
CA PRO A 332 16.02 -17.55 -1.79
C PRO A 332 15.74 -16.42 -0.77
N ARG A 333 15.91 -15.15 -1.16
CA ARG A 333 15.64 -14.00 -0.28
C ARG A 333 14.16 -13.90 0.08
N ALA A 334 13.26 -14.07 -0.89
CA ALA A 334 11.83 -14.04 -0.66
C ALA A 334 11.40 -15.13 0.35
N ILE A 335 11.88 -16.37 0.20
CA ILE A 335 11.57 -17.46 1.12
C ILE A 335 12.19 -17.23 2.50
N SER A 336 13.40 -16.65 2.58
CA SER A 336 14.04 -16.31 3.86
C SER A 336 13.23 -15.25 4.61
N CYS A 337 12.78 -14.21 3.92
CA CYS A 337 11.93 -13.19 4.51
C CYS A 337 10.56 -13.75 4.95
N TRP A 338 9.96 -14.64 4.16
CA TRP A 338 8.75 -15.34 4.56
C TRP A 338 8.96 -16.19 5.84
N ASN A 339 10.08 -16.87 5.97
CA ASN A 339 10.40 -17.60 7.19
C ASN A 339 10.52 -16.68 8.41
N PHE A 340 11.12 -15.49 8.24
CA PHE A 340 11.13 -14.46 9.28
C PHE A 340 9.71 -14.04 9.66
N ILE A 341 8.85 -13.71 8.68
CA ILE A 341 7.45 -13.34 8.91
C ILE A 341 6.74 -14.42 9.74
N LYS A 342 6.82 -15.68 9.34
CA LYS A 342 6.19 -16.81 10.06
C LYS A 342 6.64 -16.91 11.50
N THR A 343 7.92 -16.65 11.77
CA THR A 343 8.50 -16.85 13.08
C THR A 343 8.25 -15.69 14.02
N HIS A 344 8.20 -14.45 13.50
CA HIS A 344 8.27 -13.25 14.33
C HIS A 344 7.06 -12.29 14.19
N LEU A 345 6.36 -12.29 13.04
CA LEU A 345 5.24 -11.38 12.81
C LEU A 345 3.88 -12.04 12.98
N LEU A 346 3.76 -13.35 12.78
CA LEU A 346 2.49 -14.02 12.99
C LEU A 346 2.17 -14.09 14.50
N ALA A 347 1.01 -13.59 14.88
CA ALA A 347 0.54 -13.66 16.25
C ALA A 347 0.20 -15.13 16.60
N SER A 348 1.14 -15.86 17.21
CA SER A 348 0.86 -17.21 17.69
C SER A 348 -0.20 -17.18 18.80
N THR A 349 -1.10 -18.16 18.78
CA THR A 349 -2.13 -18.33 19.83
C THR A 349 -1.52 -18.58 21.22
N SER A 350 -0.22 -18.86 21.30
CA SER A 350 0.52 -19.19 22.53
C SER A 350 1.21 -18.01 23.20
N CYS A 351 1.36 -16.84 22.54
CA CYS A 351 2.14 -15.72 23.07
C CYS A 351 1.38 -14.77 24.00
N HIS A 352 0.07 -14.90 24.14
CA HIS A 352 -0.74 -14.07 25.05
C HIS A 352 -1.57 -14.93 26.00
N PRO A 353 -1.01 -15.32 27.18
CA PRO A 353 -1.77 -16.10 28.18
C PRO A 353 -2.90 -15.29 28.85
N GLU A 354 -2.92 -13.96 28.72
CA GLU A 354 -3.90 -13.07 29.35
C GLU A 354 -4.82 -12.36 28.33
N ARG A 355 -5.37 -13.11 27.35
CA ARG A 355 -6.38 -12.51 26.46
C ARG A 355 -7.68 -12.26 27.22
N SER A 356 -8.20 -11.03 27.11
CA SER A 356 -9.56 -10.74 27.58
C SER A 356 -10.59 -11.52 26.76
N GLU A 357 -11.68 -11.93 27.39
CA GLU A 357 -12.82 -12.56 26.69
C GLU A 357 -13.29 -11.65 25.54
N GLY A 358 -13.31 -12.17 24.30
CA GLY A 358 -13.70 -11.42 23.09
C GLY A 358 -12.56 -10.79 22.29
N SER A 359 -11.27 -10.97 22.67
CA SER A 359 -10.13 -10.51 21.87
C SER A 359 -9.98 -11.33 20.57
N LEU A 360 -9.76 -10.63 19.45
CA LEU A 360 -9.56 -11.26 18.14
C LEU A 360 -8.17 -11.89 18.04
N SER A 361 -8.13 -13.07 17.44
CA SER A 361 -6.90 -13.75 17.05
C SER A 361 -6.65 -13.58 15.57
N GLY A 362 -5.38 -13.57 15.17
CA GLY A 362 -5.00 -13.46 13.77
C GLY A 362 -4.30 -12.13 13.47
N GLU A 363 -4.04 -11.92 12.18
CA GLU A 363 -3.27 -10.82 11.62
C GLU A 363 -1.81 -10.80 12.13
N TRP A 364 -0.95 -10.09 11.42
CA TRP A 364 0.44 -9.88 11.82
C TRP A 364 0.54 -8.78 12.87
N TYR A 365 1.56 -8.85 13.70
CA TYR A 365 1.96 -7.67 14.47
C TYR A 365 2.34 -6.52 13.53
N TRP A 366 2.35 -5.29 14.04
CA TRP A 366 2.87 -4.14 13.31
C TRP A 366 4.31 -4.38 12.85
N GLY A 367 5.10 -4.99 13.71
CA GLY A 367 6.48 -5.33 13.44
C GLY A 367 7.15 -5.97 14.63
N THR A 368 8.47 -6.07 14.56
CA THR A 368 9.32 -6.31 15.71
C THR A 368 10.14 -5.07 16.04
N LEU A 369 10.59 -4.96 17.28
CA LEU A 369 11.55 -3.95 17.70
C LEU A 369 12.91 -4.17 16.99
N ALA A 370 13.88 -3.31 17.27
CA ALA A 370 15.21 -3.34 16.63
C ALA A 370 16.00 -4.64 16.85
N ASP A 371 15.63 -5.45 17.85
CA ASP A 371 16.22 -6.77 18.09
C ASP A 371 15.79 -7.84 17.07
N GLY A 372 14.71 -7.58 16.33
CA GLY A 372 14.14 -8.50 15.35
C GLY A 372 13.35 -9.67 15.92
N VAL A 373 13.13 -9.69 17.22
CA VAL A 373 12.49 -10.82 17.94
C VAL A 373 11.28 -10.35 18.74
N THR A 374 11.41 -9.25 19.49
CA THR A 374 10.35 -8.73 20.34
C THR A 374 9.26 -8.08 19.49
N PRO A 375 8.00 -8.56 19.53
CA PRO A 375 6.90 -7.93 18.81
C PRO A 375 6.66 -6.50 19.29
N ASP A 376 6.30 -5.62 18.36
CA ASP A 376 5.77 -4.30 18.71
C ASP A 376 4.33 -4.46 19.21
N LEU A 377 4.16 -4.31 20.53
CA LEU A 377 2.87 -4.41 21.21
C LEU A 377 2.24 -3.05 21.49
N GLU A 378 2.94 -1.95 21.20
CA GLU A 378 2.41 -0.59 21.38
C GLU A 378 1.59 -0.17 20.15
N SER A 379 1.96 -0.64 18.98
CA SER A 379 1.27 -0.36 17.72
C SER A 379 0.06 -1.27 17.48
N PRO A 380 -1.00 -0.78 16.84
CA PRO A 380 -2.24 -1.54 16.63
C PRO A 380 -2.07 -2.68 15.62
N LYS A 381 -2.90 -3.73 15.74
CA LYS A 381 -3.04 -4.79 14.73
C LYS A 381 -3.83 -4.35 13.51
N ALA A 382 -4.78 -3.47 13.69
CA ALA A 382 -5.53 -2.81 12.64
C ALA A 382 -5.69 -1.34 13.00
N GLY A 383 -5.57 -0.45 12.02
CA GLY A 383 -5.66 0.98 12.26
C GLY A 383 -5.54 1.76 10.96
N PHE A 384 -5.40 3.06 11.09
CA PHE A 384 -5.34 3.98 9.94
C PHE A 384 -4.36 3.51 8.86
N TRP A 385 -3.15 3.09 9.25
CA TRP A 385 -2.08 2.63 8.36
C TRP A 385 -2.00 1.11 8.24
N LYS A 386 -2.22 0.39 9.36
CA LYS A 386 -2.17 -1.07 9.41
C LYS A 386 -3.49 -1.64 8.89
N CYS A 387 -3.44 -2.19 7.70
CA CYS A 387 -4.60 -2.65 6.94
C CYS A 387 -4.24 -3.92 6.14
N PRO A 388 -5.19 -4.63 5.52
CA PRO A 388 -4.91 -5.91 4.85
C PRO A 388 -4.15 -5.79 3.53
N TYR A 389 -3.79 -4.60 3.08
CA TYR A 389 -3.29 -4.34 1.74
C TYR A 389 -1.96 -5.04 1.41
N HIS A 390 -0.87 -4.70 2.12
CA HIS A 390 0.45 -5.23 1.79
C HIS A 390 0.55 -6.74 1.92
N ASN A 391 0.03 -7.33 2.99
CA ASN A 391 0.07 -8.77 3.20
C ASN A 391 -0.87 -9.54 2.28
N THR A 392 -2.08 -9.05 1.99
CA THR A 392 -2.96 -9.65 0.97
C THR A 392 -2.32 -9.54 -0.42
N ARG A 393 -1.80 -8.36 -0.80
CA ARG A 393 -1.12 -8.15 -2.08
C ARG A 393 0.08 -9.08 -2.22
N MET A 394 0.92 -9.19 -1.19
CA MET A 394 2.02 -10.14 -1.16
C MET A 394 1.54 -11.57 -1.43
N CYS A 395 0.52 -12.03 -0.70
CA CYS A 395 0.00 -13.38 -0.90
C CYS A 395 -0.49 -13.60 -2.34
N LEU A 396 -1.26 -12.67 -2.90
CA LEU A 396 -1.78 -12.76 -4.26
C LEU A 396 -0.65 -12.74 -5.31
N GLN A 397 0.35 -11.87 -5.14
CA GLN A 397 1.53 -11.81 -6.00
C GLN A 397 2.31 -13.14 -5.97
N VAL A 398 2.59 -13.69 -4.78
CA VAL A 398 3.26 -15.00 -4.67
C VAL A 398 2.47 -16.10 -5.36
N LEU A 399 1.15 -16.15 -5.17
CA LEU A 399 0.29 -17.18 -5.74
C LEU A 399 0.18 -17.08 -7.27
N ASN A 400 0.32 -15.87 -7.84
CA ASN A 400 0.33 -15.63 -9.27
C ASN A 400 1.70 -15.91 -9.91
N LEU A 401 2.81 -15.54 -9.24
CA LEU A 401 4.16 -15.67 -9.79
C LEU A 401 4.69 -17.10 -9.71
N ILE A 402 4.34 -17.84 -8.65
CA ILE A 402 4.72 -19.23 -8.45
C ILE A 402 3.56 -20.12 -8.91
N ILE A 403 3.58 -20.46 -10.19
CA ILE A 403 2.62 -21.40 -10.78
C ILE A 403 3.04 -22.83 -10.39
N SER A 404 2.06 -23.65 -9.98
CA SER A 404 2.26 -25.07 -9.60
C SER A 404 2.64 -25.95 -10.80
#